data_3ac7f4304b792f5a44cd1b3e12beba42
#
_entry.id   3ac7f4304b792f5a44cd1b3e12beba42
#
_cell.length_a   1.000
_cell.length_b   1.000
_cell.length_c   1.000
_cell.angle_alpha   90.00
_cell.angle_beta   90.00
_cell.angle_gamma   90.00
#
_symmetry.space_group_name_H-M   'P 1'
#
loop_
_entity.id
_entity.type
_entity.pdbx_description
1 polymer ?
#
loop_
_entity_poly.entity_id
_entity_poly.type
_entity_poly.pdbx_seq_one_letter_code
_entity_poly.pdbx_strand_id
1 'polypeptide(L)'
;DPLPQEYTAYGNGDYRINGLETEQADGSDTANLKFESYEITKGKYSLKGLPAMFAKEDEAETLEIVLTDRASGLKAHLLYGVFPHLDVITRAVRLENTGTAPITVKKAMSVEMDYEYRELDAVHFYGRHNMERQMERTHLGHGNWSVGSIRGTSSHHHNPFVILCDRNTEETYGNCYGYALAYSGNFLFETEVDQVGHTRVAMGIHPYHFSWTLEQGERFETPEVIMAYSAEGFGKLSRIYHDAYRSNLIRSKYTEQPRPILVNNWEATYFDFDADKIYHIAEEAKNIGLDMFVLDDGWFGKRDNDWCALGDWEVNEEKIKGGLPALAEK
;
A
#
# COMPACT_ATOMS: atom_id res chain seq x y z
N ASP A 1 21.83 25.39 1.55
CA ASP A 1 20.54 24.71 1.64
C ASP A 1 20.68 23.35 0.98
N PRO A 2 20.15 22.26 1.56
CA PRO A 2 20.16 20.95 0.93
C PRO A 2 19.31 21.01 -0.34
N LEU A 3 19.88 20.49 -1.44
CA LEU A 3 19.13 20.35 -2.68
C LEU A 3 18.13 19.18 -2.57
N PRO A 4 17.02 19.23 -3.31
CA PRO A 4 16.14 18.07 -3.46
C PRO A 4 16.92 16.85 -3.93
N GLN A 5 16.64 15.70 -3.34
CA GLN A 5 17.29 14.43 -3.69
C GLN A 5 16.25 13.41 -4.11
N GLU A 6 16.64 12.53 -5.02
CA GLU A 6 15.74 11.57 -5.61
C GLU A 6 15.58 10.30 -4.77
N TYR A 7 16.64 9.90 -4.08
CA TYR A 7 16.65 8.76 -3.18
C TYR A 7 17.88 8.84 -2.27
N THR A 8 17.66 9.04 -0.99
CA THR A 8 18.73 9.30 -0.05
C THR A 8 19.13 8.07 0.74
N ALA A 9 20.41 8.03 1.09
CA ALA A 9 20.96 7.08 2.05
C ALA A 9 21.76 7.85 3.11
N TYR A 10 21.84 7.27 4.31
CA TYR A 10 22.62 7.82 5.41
C TYR A 10 24.08 8.05 5.03
N GLY A 11 24.70 9.07 5.60
CA GLY A 11 26.15 9.32 5.51
C GLY A 11 26.60 10.31 4.45
N ASN A 12 25.69 10.96 3.72
CA ASN A 12 26.02 11.90 2.65
C ASN A 12 25.86 13.38 3.00
N GLY A 13 25.82 13.72 4.30
CA GLY A 13 25.69 15.11 4.81
C GLY A 13 24.25 15.64 4.84
N ASP A 14 23.28 14.86 4.41
CA ASP A 14 21.86 15.09 4.65
C ASP A 14 21.39 14.19 5.82
N TYR A 15 20.91 14.78 6.89
CA TYR A 15 20.54 14.10 8.13
C TYR A 15 19.02 14.08 8.36
N ARG A 16 18.24 14.48 7.36
CA ARG A 16 16.78 14.29 7.34
C ARG A 16 16.45 12.82 7.22
N ILE A 17 15.14 12.47 7.36
CA ILE A 17 14.67 11.12 7.06
C ILE A 17 15.23 10.68 5.69
N ASN A 18 15.58 9.41 5.57
CA ASN A 18 16.15 8.85 4.35
C ASN A 18 15.30 7.72 3.78
N GLY A 19 15.47 7.45 2.48
CA GLY A 19 14.79 6.38 1.78
C GLY A 19 15.45 5.02 1.96
N LEU A 20 16.74 5.00 2.27
CA LEU A 20 17.54 3.76 2.34
C LEU A 20 18.46 3.74 3.54
N GLU A 21 18.44 2.63 4.27
CA GLU A 21 19.43 2.30 5.31
C GLU A 21 19.97 0.90 5.04
N THR A 22 21.30 0.77 5.05
CA THR A 22 22.00 -0.48 4.80
C THR A 22 23.10 -0.70 5.83
N GLU A 23 23.46 -1.95 6.03
CA GLU A 23 24.62 -2.36 6.80
C GLU A 23 25.51 -3.23 5.91
N GLN A 24 26.75 -2.83 5.75
CA GLN A 24 27.76 -3.54 4.95
C GLN A 24 28.37 -4.67 5.77
N ALA A 25 29.04 -5.60 5.10
CA ALA A 25 29.68 -6.74 5.77
C ALA A 25 30.75 -6.37 6.82
N ASP A 26 31.33 -5.19 6.72
CA ASP A 26 32.32 -4.65 7.67
C ASP A 26 31.67 -3.87 8.85
N GLY A 27 30.32 -3.80 8.87
CA GLY A 27 29.55 -3.08 9.86
C GLY A 27 29.37 -1.59 9.59
N SER A 28 29.85 -1.06 8.46
CA SER A 28 29.54 0.32 8.05
C SER A 28 28.09 0.43 7.57
N ASP A 29 27.46 1.57 7.83
CA ASP A 29 26.04 1.84 7.56
C ASP A 29 25.81 2.94 6.50
N THR A 30 26.86 3.36 5.82
CA THR A 30 26.79 4.41 4.80
C THR A 30 26.69 3.83 3.40
N ALA A 31 25.88 4.46 2.54
CA ALA A 31 25.83 4.20 1.11
C ALA A 31 25.91 5.53 0.34
N ASN A 32 26.83 5.62 -0.62
CA ASN A 32 27.03 6.82 -1.42
C ASN A 32 26.50 6.62 -2.84
N LEU A 33 25.18 6.61 -2.96
CA LEU A 33 24.49 6.45 -4.23
C LEU A 33 24.74 7.63 -5.17
N LYS A 34 25.27 7.37 -6.34
CA LYS A 34 25.50 8.35 -7.41
C LYS A 34 24.81 7.91 -8.67
N PHE A 35 24.31 8.88 -9.43
CA PHE A 35 23.72 8.64 -10.74
C PHE A 35 24.68 7.86 -11.65
N GLU A 36 24.18 6.79 -12.24
CA GLU A 36 24.89 5.96 -13.22
C GLU A 36 24.29 6.12 -14.61
N SER A 37 23.00 5.86 -14.75
CA SER A 37 22.30 5.89 -16.04
C SER A 37 20.81 6.06 -15.88
N TYR A 38 20.12 6.28 -16.98
CA TYR A 38 18.67 6.15 -17.06
C TYR A 38 18.25 5.52 -18.39
N GLU A 39 17.05 4.94 -18.40
CA GLU A 39 16.41 4.40 -19.59
C GLU A 39 14.89 4.74 -19.56
N ILE A 40 14.35 5.02 -20.75
CA ILE A 40 12.89 5.17 -20.93
C ILE A 40 12.42 4.07 -21.88
N THR A 41 11.45 3.28 -21.41
CA THR A 41 10.88 2.17 -22.17
C THR A 41 9.38 2.29 -22.27
N LYS A 42 8.79 1.76 -23.37
CA LYS A 42 7.33 1.64 -23.49
C LYS A 42 6.78 0.57 -22.55
N GLY A 43 5.59 0.81 -22.05
CA GLY A 43 4.91 -0.06 -21.11
C GLY A 43 5.30 0.17 -19.66
N LYS A 44 4.62 -0.55 -18.78
CA LYS A 44 4.79 -0.44 -17.32
C LYS A 44 5.78 -1.50 -16.82
N TYR A 45 6.70 -1.13 -15.94
CA TYR A 45 7.56 -2.09 -15.25
C TYR A 45 6.71 -3.09 -14.45
N SER A 46 7.25 -4.26 -14.17
CA SER A 46 6.65 -5.29 -13.33
C SER A 46 7.42 -5.49 -12.04
N LEU A 47 6.71 -5.87 -10.98
CA LEU A 47 7.27 -6.27 -9.69
C LEU A 47 6.94 -7.75 -9.45
N LYS A 48 7.95 -8.53 -9.09
CA LYS A 48 7.79 -9.98 -8.92
C LYS A 48 7.07 -10.29 -7.61
N GLY A 49 5.85 -10.85 -7.70
CA GLY A 49 5.08 -11.29 -6.53
C GLY A 49 4.47 -10.18 -5.68
N LEU A 50 4.52 -8.94 -6.14
CA LEU A 50 3.93 -7.78 -5.47
C LEU A 50 2.75 -7.23 -6.28
N PRO A 51 1.73 -6.68 -5.62
CA PRO A 51 0.68 -5.91 -6.30
C PRO A 51 1.29 -4.69 -6.99
N ALA A 52 0.85 -4.43 -8.21
CA ALA A 52 1.25 -3.25 -8.97
C ALA A 52 0.18 -2.89 -10.01
N MET A 53 0.12 -1.63 -10.39
CA MET A 53 -0.65 -1.22 -11.57
C MET A 53 -0.11 -1.92 -12.81
N PHE A 54 -1.00 -2.24 -13.72
CA PHE A 54 -0.67 -2.82 -15.03
C PHE A 54 -1.08 -1.88 -16.15
N ALA A 55 -0.46 -2.02 -17.30
CA ALA A 55 -0.78 -1.24 -18.50
C ALA A 55 -0.89 -2.16 -19.71
N LYS A 56 -1.75 -1.82 -20.66
CA LYS A 56 -1.65 -2.28 -22.03
C LYS A 56 -0.51 -1.56 -22.74
N GLU A 57 -0.10 -2.05 -23.90
CA GLU A 57 1.19 -1.71 -24.55
C GLU A 57 1.46 -0.19 -24.70
N ASP A 58 0.44 0.63 -24.92
CA ASP A 58 0.60 2.07 -25.18
C ASP A 58 0.02 2.97 -24.04
N GLU A 59 -0.36 2.38 -22.90
CA GLU A 59 -1.01 3.13 -21.80
C GLU A 59 -0.01 3.77 -20.84
N ALA A 60 1.23 3.29 -20.81
CA ALA A 60 2.27 3.78 -19.89
C ALA A 60 3.65 3.75 -20.50
N GLU A 61 4.53 4.54 -19.92
CA GLU A 61 5.97 4.46 -20.11
C GLU A 61 6.68 4.24 -18.78
N THR A 62 7.82 3.58 -18.82
CA THR A 62 8.69 3.38 -17.65
C THR A 62 9.95 4.21 -17.81
N LEU A 63 10.23 5.07 -16.83
CA LEU A 63 11.56 5.63 -16.59
C LEU A 63 12.24 4.80 -15.50
N GLU A 64 13.41 4.26 -15.79
CA GLU A 64 14.31 3.64 -14.82
C GLU A 64 15.54 4.51 -14.65
N ILE A 65 15.84 4.93 -13.41
CA ILE A 65 17.07 5.64 -13.05
C ILE A 65 17.92 4.71 -12.21
N VAL A 66 19.17 4.52 -12.57
CA VAL A 66 20.11 3.69 -11.83
C VAL A 66 21.06 4.56 -11.03
N LEU A 67 21.08 4.34 -9.73
CA LEU A 67 22.06 4.90 -8.82
C LEU A 67 23.00 3.80 -8.35
N THR A 68 24.29 4.11 -8.18
CA THR A 68 25.30 3.13 -7.76
C THR A 68 26.13 3.67 -6.60
N ASP A 69 26.35 2.83 -5.59
CA ASP A 69 27.44 2.96 -4.63
C ASP A 69 28.61 2.08 -5.09
N ARG A 70 29.69 2.71 -5.53
CA ARG A 70 30.86 2.00 -6.07
C ARG A 70 31.66 1.27 -4.98
N ALA A 71 31.53 1.66 -3.72
CA ALA A 71 32.29 1.05 -2.65
C ALA A 71 31.71 -0.32 -2.26
N SER A 72 30.41 -0.42 -2.09
CA SER A 72 29.71 -1.65 -1.75
C SER A 72 29.26 -2.48 -2.95
N GLY A 73 29.11 -1.85 -4.11
CA GLY A 73 28.49 -2.45 -5.28
C GLY A 73 26.95 -2.47 -5.21
N LEU A 74 26.35 -1.74 -4.28
CA LEU A 74 24.90 -1.58 -4.23
C LEU A 74 24.40 -0.73 -5.40
N LYS A 75 23.40 -1.23 -6.10
CA LYS A 75 22.62 -0.46 -7.07
C LYS A 75 21.20 -0.26 -6.60
N ALA A 76 20.66 0.94 -6.81
CA ALA A 76 19.27 1.28 -6.62
C ALA A 76 18.67 1.67 -7.98
N HIS A 77 17.73 0.87 -8.46
CA HIS A 77 16.95 1.11 -9.66
C HIS A 77 15.64 1.79 -9.24
N LEU A 78 15.50 3.05 -9.56
CA LEU A 78 14.34 3.86 -9.28
C LEU A 78 13.37 3.74 -10.45
N LEU A 79 12.24 3.06 -10.22
CA LEU A 79 11.28 2.72 -11.26
C LEU A 79 10.09 3.69 -11.20
N TYR A 80 9.84 4.39 -12.30
CA TYR A 80 8.68 5.27 -12.48
C TYR A 80 7.80 4.72 -13.59
N GLY A 81 6.54 4.44 -13.31
CA GLY A 81 5.52 4.17 -14.31
C GLY A 81 4.66 5.40 -14.52
N VAL A 82 4.67 5.93 -15.73
CA VAL A 82 3.92 7.15 -16.06
C VAL A 82 2.68 6.79 -16.87
N PHE A 83 1.50 7.18 -16.40
CA PHE A 83 0.21 6.96 -17.04
C PHE A 83 -0.40 8.32 -17.45
N PRO A 84 -0.06 8.87 -18.63
CA PRO A 84 -0.46 10.23 -18.99
C PRO A 84 -1.98 10.43 -19.07
N HIS A 85 -2.72 9.40 -19.47
CA HIS A 85 -4.17 9.46 -19.62
C HIS A 85 -4.94 9.37 -18.28
N LEU A 86 -4.24 8.99 -17.18
CA LEU A 86 -4.80 8.87 -15.83
C LEU A 86 -4.31 9.96 -14.88
N ASP A 87 -3.34 10.78 -15.29
CA ASP A 87 -2.65 11.73 -14.39
C ASP A 87 -2.00 11.04 -13.18
N VAL A 88 -1.44 9.83 -13.39
CA VAL A 88 -0.85 8.99 -12.34
C VAL A 88 0.61 8.68 -12.66
N ILE A 89 1.45 8.73 -11.64
CA ILE A 89 2.81 8.22 -11.63
C ILE A 89 2.94 7.16 -10.57
N THR A 90 3.49 5.99 -10.90
CA THR A 90 3.82 4.96 -9.92
C THR A 90 5.32 4.95 -9.64
N ARG A 91 5.68 4.57 -8.41
CA ARG A 91 7.06 4.50 -7.97
C ARG A 91 7.34 3.20 -7.22
N ALA A 92 8.46 2.56 -7.53
CA ALA A 92 9.05 1.47 -6.77
C ALA A 92 10.58 1.54 -6.86
N VAL A 93 11.28 0.82 -5.98
CA VAL A 93 12.74 0.71 -5.98
C VAL A 93 13.12 -0.76 -6.04
N ARG A 94 14.10 -1.07 -6.90
CA ARG A 94 14.78 -2.38 -6.92
C ARG A 94 16.22 -2.17 -6.47
N LEU A 95 16.59 -2.84 -5.39
CA LEU A 95 17.97 -2.87 -4.92
C LEU A 95 18.66 -4.12 -5.45
N GLU A 96 19.90 -3.99 -5.89
CA GLU A 96 20.73 -5.08 -6.41
C GLU A 96 22.12 -5.02 -5.79
N ASN A 97 22.60 -6.15 -5.28
CA ASN A 97 23.99 -6.28 -4.84
C ASN A 97 24.86 -6.80 -5.99
N THR A 98 25.60 -5.89 -6.64
CA THR A 98 26.58 -6.25 -7.68
C THR A 98 28.00 -6.43 -7.11
N GLY A 99 28.17 -6.16 -5.82
CA GLY A 99 29.43 -6.39 -5.10
C GLY A 99 29.65 -7.88 -4.76
N THR A 100 30.71 -8.15 -4.03
CA THR A 100 31.09 -9.52 -3.63
C THR A 100 30.76 -9.86 -2.18
N ALA A 101 30.52 -8.85 -1.34
CA ALA A 101 30.16 -9.01 0.07
C ALA A 101 28.63 -8.83 0.26
N PRO A 102 28.02 -9.51 1.23
CA PRO A 102 26.61 -9.34 1.54
C PRO A 102 26.31 -7.92 2.03
N ILE A 103 25.12 -7.42 1.68
CA ILE A 103 24.59 -6.13 2.11
C ILE A 103 23.25 -6.37 2.81
N THR A 104 23.10 -5.90 4.04
CA THR A 104 21.83 -5.99 4.76
C THR A 104 21.06 -4.69 4.63
N VAL A 105 19.88 -4.75 4.02
CA VAL A 105 18.94 -3.63 3.90
C VAL A 105 18.13 -3.56 5.20
N LYS A 106 18.17 -2.41 5.88
CA LYS A 106 17.43 -2.14 7.13
C LYS A 106 16.19 -1.29 6.89
N LYS A 107 16.22 -0.44 5.84
CA LYS A 107 15.10 0.39 5.39
C LYS A 107 15.19 0.52 3.87
N ALA A 108 14.06 0.37 3.20
CA ALA A 108 13.92 0.62 1.77
C ALA A 108 12.54 1.20 1.48
N MET A 109 12.48 2.51 1.33
CA MET A 109 11.25 3.19 0.98
C MET A 109 11.00 3.09 -0.53
N SER A 110 9.74 3.04 -0.91
CA SER A 110 9.33 2.93 -2.33
C SER A 110 9.40 4.26 -3.04
N VAL A 111 9.14 5.33 -2.32
CA VAL A 111 9.20 6.71 -2.79
C VAL A 111 9.85 7.59 -1.72
N GLU A 112 10.61 8.56 -2.20
CA GLU A 112 11.06 9.73 -1.46
C GLU A 112 10.83 10.94 -2.34
N MET A 113 10.42 12.08 -1.74
CA MET A 113 10.17 13.32 -2.47
C MET A 113 10.39 14.52 -1.55
N ASP A 114 11.04 15.55 -2.07
CA ASP A 114 11.26 16.83 -1.39
C ASP A 114 10.33 17.92 -1.94
N TYR A 115 9.66 18.63 -1.04
CA TYR A 115 8.88 19.84 -1.32
C TYR A 115 9.61 21.06 -0.77
N GLU A 116 9.95 22.00 -1.64
CA GLU A 116 10.64 23.23 -1.25
C GLU A 116 9.63 24.29 -0.80
N TYR A 117 9.91 24.91 0.36
CA TYR A 117 9.21 26.10 0.88
C TYR A 117 7.67 26.01 0.81
N ARG A 118 7.09 24.90 1.23
CA ARG A 118 5.65 24.73 1.29
C ARG A 118 5.15 24.40 2.68
N GLU A 119 4.16 25.17 3.12
CA GLU A 119 3.35 24.81 4.29
C GLU A 119 2.28 23.81 3.85
N LEU A 120 2.41 22.56 4.29
CA LEU A 120 1.53 21.48 3.93
C LEU A 120 0.74 20.96 5.13
N ASP A 121 -0.47 20.51 4.87
CA ASP A 121 -1.23 19.66 5.76
C ASP A 121 -1.16 18.20 5.25
N ALA A 122 -1.15 17.25 6.19
CA ALA A 122 -1.32 15.83 5.90
C ALA A 122 -2.75 15.40 6.21
N VAL A 123 -3.41 14.75 5.26
CA VAL A 123 -4.71 14.11 5.44
C VAL A 123 -4.52 12.61 5.40
N HIS A 124 -4.99 11.92 6.44
CA HIS A 124 -4.93 10.47 6.52
C HIS A 124 -6.24 9.87 7.03
N PHE A 125 -6.35 8.56 6.89
CA PHE A 125 -7.56 7.82 7.29
C PHE A 125 -7.20 6.79 8.34
N TYR A 126 -7.95 6.80 9.44
CA TYR A 126 -7.78 5.89 10.56
C TYR A 126 -9.12 5.29 10.98
N GLY A 127 -9.11 4.33 11.89
CA GLY A 127 -10.35 3.81 12.41
C GLY A 127 -10.21 2.57 13.27
N ARG A 128 -11.36 2.05 13.62
CA ARG A 128 -11.55 0.81 14.36
C ARG A 128 -12.83 0.13 13.89
N HIS A 129 -13.10 -1.06 14.36
CA HIS A 129 -14.35 -1.76 14.10
C HIS A 129 -15.58 -0.85 14.32
N ASN A 130 -16.47 -0.79 13.34
CA ASN A 130 -17.64 0.09 13.24
C ASN A 130 -17.35 1.61 13.23
N MET A 131 -16.10 2.00 13.09
CA MET A 131 -15.69 3.40 12.91
C MET A 131 -14.45 3.47 11.99
N GLU A 132 -14.53 2.80 10.85
CA GLU A 132 -13.47 2.77 9.86
C GLU A 132 -13.42 4.07 9.05
N ARG A 133 -12.26 4.37 8.50
CA ARG A 133 -12.02 5.49 7.57
C ARG A 133 -12.45 6.86 8.11
N GLN A 134 -12.17 7.11 9.39
CA GLN A 134 -12.24 8.48 9.91
C GLN A 134 -11.13 9.30 9.29
N MET A 135 -11.45 10.49 8.82
CA MET A 135 -10.48 11.40 8.21
C MET A 135 -9.91 12.36 9.26
N GLU A 136 -8.60 12.50 9.27
CA GLU A 136 -7.90 13.52 10.06
C GLU A 136 -7.00 14.34 9.17
N ARG A 137 -6.95 15.65 9.43
CA ARG A 137 -6.09 16.60 8.77
C ARG A 137 -5.19 17.28 9.79
N THR A 138 -3.88 17.14 9.61
CA THR A 138 -2.86 17.64 10.52
C THR A 138 -1.94 18.62 9.80
N HIS A 139 -1.70 19.79 10.39
CA HIS A 139 -0.70 20.72 9.89
C HIS A 139 0.70 20.18 10.16
N LEU A 140 1.55 20.14 9.13
CA LEU A 140 2.94 19.72 9.25
C LEU A 140 3.80 20.91 9.74
N GLY A 141 4.24 20.83 10.98
CA GLY A 141 5.22 21.77 11.55
C GLY A 141 6.64 21.21 11.48
N HIS A 142 7.63 22.01 11.93
CA HIS A 142 9.02 21.53 11.97
C HIS A 142 9.17 20.24 12.78
N GLY A 143 9.97 19.31 12.25
CA GLY A 143 10.17 17.98 12.80
C GLY A 143 9.39 16.91 12.06
N ASN A 144 9.20 15.75 12.70
CA ASN A 144 8.71 14.55 12.05
C ASN A 144 7.20 14.33 12.32
N TRP A 145 6.49 13.91 11.31
CA TRP A 145 5.15 13.34 11.41
C TRP A 145 5.09 12.01 10.65
N SER A 146 4.37 11.03 11.18
CA SER A 146 4.27 9.75 10.53
C SER A 146 2.95 9.03 10.82
N VAL A 147 2.57 8.14 9.91
CA VAL A 147 1.48 7.18 10.07
C VAL A 147 1.88 5.83 9.46
N GLY A 148 1.50 4.74 10.11
CA GLY A 148 1.90 3.41 9.63
C GLY A 148 1.29 2.28 10.42
N SER A 149 1.74 1.06 10.13
CA SER A 149 1.35 -0.15 10.83
C SER A 149 2.54 -1.10 11.02
N ILE A 150 2.62 -1.69 12.21
CA ILE A 150 3.59 -2.74 12.55
C ILE A 150 2.89 -4.05 12.98
N ARG A 151 1.65 -4.25 12.51
CA ARG A 151 0.75 -5.35 12.94
C ARG A 151 0.85 -6.61 12.08
N GLY A 152 1.71 -6.61 11.06
CA GLY A 152 1.74 -7.65 10.02
C GLY A 152 0.78 -7.37 8.86
N THR A 153 -0.10 -6.38 9.01
CA THR A 153 -1.05 -5.90 7.98
C THR A 153 -1.20 -4.39 8.07
N SER A 154 -1.54 -3.74 6.96
CA SER A 154 -1.87 -2.31 6.94
C SER A 154 -3.10 -2.00 7.79
N SER A 155 -4.08 -2.91 7.86
CA SER A 155 -5.31 -2.86 8.67
C SER A 155 -6.20 -1.62 8.48
N HIS A 156 -7.36 -1.62 9.15
CA HIS A 156 -8.28 -0.47 9.20
C HIS A 156 -7.87 0.61 10.22
N HIS A 157 -6.85 0.36 11.05
CA HIS A 157 -6.36 1.35 12.02
C HIS A 157 -5.71 2.54 11.37
N HIS A 158 -4.93 2.30 10.31
CA HIS A 158 -4.40 3.33 9.42
C HIS A 158 -4.38 2.79 8.00
N ASN A 159 -5.01 3.50 7.07
CA ASN A 159 -4.96 3.13 5.67
C ASN A 159 -3.61 3.51 5.05
N PRO A 160 -3.05 2.69 4.14
CA PRO A 160 -1.80 3.01 3.45
C PRO A 160 -2.03 4.06 2.34
N PHE A 161 -2.66 5.15 2.72
CA PHE A 161 -3.04 6.27 1.85
C PHE A 161 -2.95 7.59 2.60
N VAL A 162 -2.17 8.52 2.07
CA VAL A 162 -2.02 9.86 2.65
C VAL A 162 -2.11 10.90 1.53
N ILE A 163 -2.72 12.03 1.83
CA ILE A 163 -2.75 13.19 0.95
C ILE A 163 -1.98 14.33 1.64
N LEU A 164 -1.00 14.91 0.95
CA LEU A 164 -0.46 16.20 1.29
C LEU A 164 -1.21 17.28 0.54
N CYS A 165 -1.49 18.41 1.19
CA CYS A 165 -2.25 19.47 0.54
C CYS A 165 -1.87 20.86 1.07
N ASP A 166 -2.13 21.88 0.28
CA ASP A 166 -2.05 23.26 0.75
C ASP A 166 -3.11 23.50 1.85
N ARG A 167 -2.86 24.40 2.78
CA ARG A 167 -3.72 24.66 3.95
C ARG A 167 -5.17 25.03 3.62
N ASN A 168 -5.39 25.61 2.45
CA ASN A 168 -6.71 26.04 1.97
C ASN A 168 -7.37 25.06 0.98
N THR A 169 -6.80 23.87 0.82
CA THR A 169 -7.39 22.85 -0.06
C THR A 169 -8.70 22.32 0.51
N GLU A 170 -9.70 22.24 -0.35
CA GLU A 170 -11.05 21.75 -0.08
C GLU A 170 -11.46 20.68 -1.13
N GLU A 171 -12.73 20.28 -1.12
CA GLU A 171 -13.26 19.27 -2.03
C GLU A 171 -13.11 19.64 -3.52
N THR A 172 -13.29 20.91 -3.88
CA THR A 172 -13.31 21.40 -5.28
C THR A 172 -12.23 22.42 -5.60
N TYR A 173 -11.29 22.64 -4.69
CA TYR A 173 -10.29 23.70 -4.81
C TYR A 173 -9.00 23.35 -4.07
N GLY A 174 -7.86 23.81 -4.61
CA GLY A 174 -6.53 23.74 -3.98
C GLY A 174 -5.69 22.56 -4.44
N ASN A 175 -4.38 22.67 -4.18
CA ASN A 175 -3.41 21.65 -4.55
C ASN A 175 -3.40 20.50 -3.55
N CYS A 176 -3.39 19.28 -4.05
CA CYS A 176 -3.23 18.09 -3.25
C CYS A 176 -2.45 17.01 -3.99
N TYR A 177 -1.66 16.25 -3.23
CA TYR A 177 -0.73 15.22 -3.67
C TYR A 177 -1.07 13.93 -2.94
N GLY A 178 -1.54 12.92 -3.64
CA GLY A 178 -1.92 11.63 -3.08
C GLY A 178 -0.79 10.61 -3.16
N TYR A 179 -0.68 9.78 -2.12
CA TYR A 179 0.25 8.66 -2.00
C TYR A 179 -0.50 7.44 -1.55
N ALA A 180 -0.57 6.42 -2.39
CA ALA A 180 -1.22 5.15 -2.09
C ALA A 180 -0.24 4.00 -2.24
N LEU A 181 0.05 3.26 -1.16
CA LEU A 181 0.92 2.10 -1.22
C LEU A 181 0.11 0.86 -1.61
N ALA A 182 0.45 0.23 -2.73
CA ALA A 182 -0.16 -1.01 -3.19
C ALA A 182 0.43 -2.22 -2.43
N TYR A 183 0.18 -2.27 -1.13
CA TYR A 183 0.71 -3.30 -0.24
C TYR A 183 -0.19 -3.46 0.99
N SER A 184 -0.35 -4.69 1.47
CA SER A 184 -1.22 -5.00 2.61
C SER A 184 -0.46 -5.34 3.90
N GLY A 185 0.87 -5.32 3.89
CA GLY A 185 1.73 -5.59 5.05
C GLY A 185 1.99 -4.35 5.90
N ASN A 186 3.05 -4.41 6.71
CA ASN A 186 3.52 -3.27 7.50
C ASN A 186 3.98 -2.14 6.59
N PHE A 187 3.49 -0.94 6.84
CA PHE A 187 3.85 0.24 6.06
C PHE A 187 4.20 1.43 6.94
N LEU A 188 4.96 2.35 6.37
CA LEU A 188 5.25 3.66 6.94
C LEU A 188 5.07 4.72 5.87
N PHE A 189 4.36 5.79 6.22
CA PHE A 189 4.43 7.10 5.59
C PHE A 189 5.01 8.06 6.61
N GLU A 190 6.06 8.75 6.26
CA GLU A 190 6.71 9.71 7.15
C GLU A 190 7.07 11.00 6.42
N THR A 191 7.07 12.10 7.16
CA THR A 191 7.50 13.41 6.69
C THR A 191 8.42 14.05 7.71
N GLU A 192 9.36 14.87 7.22
CA GLU A 192 10.14 15.77 8.04
C GLU A 192 10.13 17.16 7.42
N VAL A 193 9.74 18.16 8.22
CA VAL A 193 9.92 19.57 7.87
C VAL A 193 11.19 20.05 8.52
N ASP A 194 12.19 20.39 7.72
CA ASP A 194 13.50 20.84 8.20
C ASP A 194 13.48 22.29 8.71
N GLN A 195 14.63 22.75 9.24
CA GLN A 195 14.79 24.07 9.85
C GLN A 195 14.61 25.24 8.86
N VAL A 196 14.63 24.99 7.56
CA VAL A 196 14.46 26.02 6.52
C VAL A 196 13.09 25.92 5.82
N GLY A 197 12.25 24.97 6.23
CA GLY A 197 10.88 24.82 5.73
C GLY A 197 10.75 23.94 4.49
N HIS A 198 11.74 23.09 4.19
CA HIS A 198 11.59 22.03 3.20
C HIS A 198 10.91 20.81 3.84
N THR A 199 10.00 20.20 3.12
CA THR A 199 9.31 18.98 3.58
C THR A 199 9.81 17.79 2.77
N ARG A 200 10.46 16.83 3.44
CA ARG A 200 10.75 15.51 2.86
C ARG A 200 9.64 14.53 3.21
N VAL A 201 9.31 13.69 2.26
CA VAL A 201 8.29 12.64 2.37
C VAL A 201 8.89 11.32 1.97
N ALA A 202 8.60 10.26 2.72
CA ALA A 202 8.95 8.90 2.33
C ALA A 202 7.78 7.94 2.61
N MET A 203 7.57 6.95 1.72
CA MET A 203 6.57 5.91 1.89
C MET A 203 7.08 4.55 1.42
N GLY A 204 6.82 3.51 2.21
CA GLY A 204 7.23 2.15 1.86
C GLY A 204 6.93 1.13 2.95
N ILE A 205 7.69 0.02 2.94
CA ILE A 205 7.64 -0.98 4.02
C ILE A 205 8.14 -0.35 5.31
N HIS A 206 7.44 -0.63 6.41
CA HIS A 206 7.85 -0.15 7.73
C HIS A 206 9.19 -0.80 8.16
N PRO A 207 10.22 0.00 8.54
CA PRO A 207 11.53 -0.53 8.88
C PRO A 207 11.58 -1.27 10.23
N TYR A 208 10.54 -1.17 11.05
CA TYR A 208 10.48 -1.84 12.35
C TYR A 208 10.57 -3.36 12.19
N HIS A 209 11.60 -3.97 12.80
CA HIS A 209 11.93 -5.40 12.66
C HIS A 209 12.11 -5.88 11.21
N PHE A 210 12.39 -4.97 10.28
CA PHE A 210 12.71 -5.31 8.91
C PHE A 210 14.23 -5.43 8.73
N SER A 211 14.65 -6.49 8.09
CA SER A 211 16.01 -6.63 7.55
C SER A 211 15.99 -7.63 6.40
N TRP A 212 16.74 -7.34 5.36
CA TRP A 212 16.87 -8.23 4.21
C TRP A 212 18.33 -8.25 3.73
N THR A 213 18.96 -9.40 3.79
CA THR A 213 20.33 -9.57 3.32
C THR A 213 20.32 -9.90 1.84
N LEU A 214 21.10 -9.14 1.08
CA LEU A 214 21.35 -9.35 -0.35
C LEU A 214 22.74 -9.99 -0.50
N GLU A 215 22.78 -11.24 -0.91
CA GLU A 215 24.00 -11.88 -1.36
C GLU A 215 24.40 -11.34 -2.76
N GLN A 216 25.60 -11.68 -3.23
CA GLN A 216 26.06 -11.27 -4.55
C GLN A 216 25.07 -11.66 -5.65
N GLY A 217 24.62 -10.70 -6.45
CA GLY A 217 23.67 -10.88 -7.55
C GLY A 217 22.22 -10.93 -7.14
N GLU A 218 21.91 -10.89 -5.83
CA GLU A 218 20.53 -10.86 -5.36
C GLU A 218 19.88 -9.48 -5.48
N ARG A 219 18.55 -9.50 -5.51
CA ARG A 219 17.70 -8.32 -5.65
C ARG A 219 16.59 -8.30 -4.62
N PHE A 220 16.24 -7.10 -4.19
CA PHE A 220 15.05 -6.81 -3.39
C PHE A 220 14.19 -5.78 -4.10
N GLU A 221 12.88 -5.99 -4.15
CA GLU A 221 11.91 -5.05 -4.74
C GLU A 221 10.98 -4.48 -3.67
N THR A 222 10.83 -3.17 -3.63
CA THR A 222 9.84 -2.52 -2.76
C THR A 222 8.45 -2.59 -3.37
N PRO A 223 7.37 -2.53 -2.55
CA PRO A 223 6.02 -2.34 -3.05
C PRO A 223 5.86 -1.05 -3.85
N GLU A 224 4.84 -1.01 -4.70
CA GLU A 224 4.55 0.17 -5.51
C GLU A 224 3.78 1.24 -4.73
N VAL A 225 4.21 2.50 -4.86
CA VAL A 225 3.42 3.68 -4.48
C VAL A 225 2.79 4.28 -5.73
N ILE A 226 1.48 4.50 -5.68
CA ILE A 226 0.69 5.15 -6.74
C ILE A 226 0.51 6.61 -6.32
N MET A 227 0.99 7.54 -7.14
CA MET A 227 0.97 8.98 -6.87
C MET A 227 0.09 9.70 -7.87
N ALA A 228 -0.64 10.70 -7.39
CA ALA A 228 -1.45 11.58 -8.22
C ALA A 228 -1.44 13.01 -7.66
N TYR A 229 -1.66 13.97 -8.55
CA TYR A 229 -1.76 15.39 -8.20
C TYR A 229 -3.07 15.96 -8.71
N SER A 230 -3.66 16.88 -7.94
CA SER A 230 -4.79 17.71 -8.37
C SER A 230 -4.62 19.15 -7.90
N ALA A 231 -4.92 20.11 -8.77
CA ALA A 231 -5.09 21.52 -8.41
C ALA A 231 -6.56 21.88 -8.14
N GLU A 232 -7.47 20.90 -8.29
CA GLU A 232 -8.92 21.06 -8.19
C GLU A 232 -9.49 20.37 -6.94
N GLY A 233 -8.67 20.25 -5.89
CA GLY A 233 -9.09 19.71 -4.59
C GLY A 233 -9.23 18.19 -4.52
N PHE A 234 -9.76 17.71 -3.38
CA PHE A 234 -9.82 16.30 -3.04
C PHE A 234 -10.75 15.49 -3.95
N GLY A 235 -11.85 16.10 -4.41
CA GLY A 235 -12.81 15.42 -5.27
C GLY A 235 -12.23 15.03 -6.63
N LYS A 236 -11.41 15.88 -7.25
CA LYS A 236 -10.70 15.53 -8.48
C LYS A 236 -9.64 14.46 -8.20
N LEU A 237 -8.84 14.62 -7.14
CA LEU A 237 -7.85 13.62 -6.75
C LEU A 237 -8.48 12.23 -6.53
N SER A 238 -9.61 12.19 -5.82
CA SER A 238 -10.38 10.96 -5.59
C SER A 238 -10.81 10.28 -6.90
N ARG A 239 -11.32 11.05 -7.88
CA ARG A 239 -11.70 10.50 -9.19
C ARG A 239 -10.51 9.96 -9.98
N ILE A 240 -9.35 10.62 -9.93
CA ILE A 240 -8.11 10.11 -10.54
C ILE A 240 -7.78 8.71 -10.00
N TYR A 241 -7.80 8.53 -8.67
CA TYR A 241 -7.55 7.21 -8.07
C TYR A 241 -8.63 6.19 -8.41
N HIS A 242 -9.90 6.57 -8.43
CA HIS A 242 -10.99 5.66 -8.81
C HIS A 242 -10.83 5.16 -10.24
N ASP A 243 -10.50 6.03 -11.17
CA ASP A 243 -10.30 5.67 -12.57
C ASP A 243 -9.07 4.78 -12.73
N ALA A 244 -7.94 5.13 -12.09
CA ALA A 244 -6.72 4.34 -12.10
C ALA A 244 -6.94 2.93 -11.51
N TYR A 245 -7.66 2.83 -10.39
CA TYR A 245 -7.92 1.54 -9.75
C TYR A 245 -8.83 0.64 -10.61
N ARG A 246 -9.89 1.21 -11.20
CA ARG A 246 -10.80 0.43 -12.05
C ARG A 246 -10.13 -0.05 -13.33
N SER A 247 -9.35 0.80 -14.00
CA SER A 247 -8.78 0.48 -15.31
C SER A 247 -7.47 -0.30 -15.21
N ASN A 248 -6.60 -0.02 -14.22
CA ASN A 248 -5.22 -0.45 -14.25
C ASN A 248 -4.69 -1.11 -12.95
N LEU A 249 -5.55 -1.36 -11.94
CA LEU A 249 -5.16 -2.04 -10.71
C LEU A 249 -6.03 -3.27 -10.40
N ILE A 250 -7.35 -3.11 -10.42
CA ILE A 250 -8.27 -4.19 -10.10
C ILE A 250 -8.29 -5.23 -11.22
N ARG A 251 -8.05 -6.51 -10.87
CA ARG A 251 -8.07 -7.65 -11.79
C ARG A 251 -9.22 -8.56 -11.42
N SER A 252 -10.44 -8.16 -11.76
CA SER A 252 -11.65 -8.89 -11.41
C SER A 252 -12.66 -8.85 -12.56
N LYS A 253 -13.44 -9.91 -12.72
CA LYS A 253 -14.60 -9.93 -13.65
C LYS A 253 -15.62 -8.83 -13.29
N TYR A 254 -15.64 -8.40 -12.04
CA TYR A 254 -16.55 -7.36 -11.56
C TYR A 254 -16.08 -5.94 -11.83
N THR A 255 -15.00 -5.76 -12.58
CA THR A 255 -14.59 -4.42 -13.09
C THR A 255 -15.64 -3.91 -14.08
N GLU A 256 -16.16 -4.79 -14.93
CA GLU A 256 -17.14 -4.49 -16.00
C GLU A 256 -18.55 -5.02 -15.70
N GLN A 257 -18.74 -5.70 -14.58
CA GLN A 257 -20.02 -6.33 -14.23
C GLN A 257 -20.51 -5.84 -12.86
N PRO A 258 -21.83 -5.67 -12.68
CA PRO A 258 -22.39 -5.44 -11.35
C PRO A 258 -21.99 -6.57 -10.39
N ARG A 259 -21.74 -6.21 -9.15
CA ARG A 259 -21.56 -7.22 -8.09
C ARG A 259 -22.90 -7.82 -7.73
N PRO A 260 -22.94 -9.11 -7.30
CA PRO A 260 -24.18 -9.72 -6.84
C PRO A 260 -24.73 -8.96 -5.63
N ILE A 261 -26.02 -8.90 -5.54
CA ILE A 261 -26.73 -8.43 -4.35
C ILE A 261 -26.70 -9.57 -3.33
N LEU A 262 -26.11 -9.33 -2.16
CA LEU A 262 -25.89 -10.37 -1.15
C LEU A 262 -26.75 -10.18 0.10
N VAL A 263 -27.00 -11.30 0.76
CA VAL A 263 -27.43 -11.38 2.16
C VAL A 263 -26.38 -12.12 2.99
N ASN A 264 -26.13 -11.65 4.18
CA ASN A 264 -25.27 -12.29 5.18
C ASN A 264 -26.14 -12.76 6.35
N ASN A 265 -25.89 -13.95 6.91
CA ASN A 265 -26.70 -14.48 8.00
C ASN A 265 -26.43 -13.85 9.37
N TRP A 266 -25.29 -13.17 9.55
CA TRP A 266 -24.80 -12.79 10.90
C TRP A 266 -25.85 -12.06 11.73
N GLU A 267 -26.38 -10.95 11.26
CA GLU A 267 -27.37 -10.16 12.02
C GLU A 267 -28.71 -10.89 12.25
N ALA A 268 -29.00 -11.92 11.46
CA ALA A 268 -30.23 -12.70 11.62
C ALA A 268 -30.10 -13.85 12.63
N THR A 269 -28.88 -14.38 12.81
CA THR A 269 -28.70 -15.64 13.56
C THR A 269 -27.60 -15.59 14.60
N TYR A 270 -26.59 -14.73 14.42
CA TYR A 270 -25.32 -14.80 15.14
C TYR A 270 -24.78 -16.25 15.13
N PHE A 271 -24.45 -16.82 16.28
CA PHE A 271 -23.96 -18.20 16.40
C PHE A 271 -25.07 -19.27 16.45
N ASP A 272 -26.34 -18.87 16.58
CA ASP A 272 -27.50 -19.78 16.70
C ASP A 272 -28.07 -20.12 15.32
N PHE A 273 -27.44 -21.07 14.63
CA PHE A 273 -27.92 -21.59 13.36
C PHE A 273 -27.48 -23.03 13.12
N ASP A 274 -28.21 -23.66 12.22
CA ASP A 274 -27.87 -24.93 11.58
C ASP A 274 -28.05 -24.83 10.04
N ALA A 275 -27.79 -25.92 9.33
CA ALA A 275 -27.89 -25.96 7.88
C ALA A 275 -29.31 -25.64 7.37
N ASP A 276 -30.36 -26.07 8.07
CA ASP A 276 -31.77 -25.87 7.65
C ASP A 276 -32.13 -24.38 7.79
N LYS A 277 -31.73 -23.73 8.89
CA LYS A 277 -31.97 -22.30 9.10
C LYS A 277 -31.26 -21.45 8.06
N ILE A 278 -29.99 -21.76 7.75
CA ILE A 278 -29.21 -21.09 6.70
C ILE A 278 -29.87 -21.27 5.33
N TYR A 279 -30.30 -22.49 5.02
CA TYR A 279 -30.98 -22.79 3.76
C TYR A 279 -32.30 -22.00 3.62
N HIS A 280 -33.10 -21.94 4.67
CA HIS A 280 -34.35 -21.17 4.66
C HIS A 280 -34.11 -19.67 4.38
N ILE A 281 -33.09 -19.06 5.03
CA ILE A 281 -32.73 -17.66 4.74
C ILE A 281 -32.29 -17.49 3.28
N ALA A 282 -31.50 -18.42 2.75
CA ALA A 282 -31.04 -18.37 1.37
C ALA A 282 -32.19 -18.52 0.36
N GLU A 283 -33.17 -19.39 0.66
CA GLU A 283 -34.38 -19.59 -0.15
C GLU A 283 -35.25 -18.33 -0.19
N GLU A 284 -35.51 -17.71 0.97
CA GLU A 284 -36.27 -16.46 1.04
C GLU A 284 -35.53 -15.31 0.34
N ALA A 285 -34.21 -15.23 0.49
CA ALA A 285 -33.37 -14.27 -0.21
C ALA A 285 -33.49 -14.42 -1.75
N LYS A 286 -33.44 -15.67 -2.25
CA LYS A 286 -33.64 -15.96 -3.65
C LYS A 286 -35.03 -15.54 -4.14
N ASN A 287 -36.08 -15.78 -3.35
CA ASN A 287 -37.46 -15.43 -3.70
C ASN A 287 -37.67 -13.92 -3.90
N ILE A 288 -36.87 -13.09 -3.23
CA ILE A 288 -36.90 -11.63 -3.36
C ILE A 288 -35.84 -11.09 -4.33
N GLY A 289 -35.12 -11.98 -5.04
CA GLY A 289 -34.18 -11.60 -6.11
C GLY A 289 -32.77 -11.27 -5.66
N LEU A 290 -32.30 -11.77 -4.51
CA LEU A 290 -30.91 -11.71 -4.11
C LEU A 290 -30.08 -12.79 -4.81
N ASP A 291 -28.84 -12.48 -5.14
CA ASP A 291 -28.00 -13.33 -6.02
C ASP A 291 -26.95 -14.13 -5.24
N MET A 292 -26.65 -13.74 -4.01
CA MET A 292 -25.55 -14.28 -3.22
C MET A 292 -25.92 -14.42 -1.76
N PHE A 293 -25.57 -15.56 -1.16
CA PHE A 293 -25.60 -15.77 0.28
C PHE A 293 -24.19 -15.84 0.85
N VAL A 294 -23.94 -15.16 1.96
CA VAL A 294 -22.67 -15.20 2.69
C VAL A 294 -22.91 -15.88 4.04
N LEU A 295 -22.29 -17.04 4.24
CA LEU A 295 -22.21 -17.69 5.54
C LEU A 295 -21.08 -17.05 6.33
N ASP A 296 -21.45 -16.36 7.41
CA ASP A 296 -20.53 -15.64 8.29
C ASP A 296 -19.98 -16.53 9.41
N ASP A 297 -19.55 -15.97 10.53
CA ASP A 297 -18.93 -16.65 11.66
C ASP A 297 -19.78 -17.79 12.24
N GLY A 298 -19.15 -18.71 12.98
CA GLY A 298 -19.83 -19.75 13.73
C GLY A 298 -20.05 -21.09 13.03
N TRP A 299 -19.62 -21.28 11.76
CA TRP A 299 -19.77 -22.53 11.00
C TRP A 299 -18.64 -23.54 11.25
N PHE A 300 -17.56 -23.14 11.91
CA PHE A 300 -16.33 -23.92 12.10
C PHE A 300 -16.04 -24.22 13.56
N GLY A 301 -15.34 -25.31 13.84
CA GLY A 301 -14.92 -25.74 15.16
C GLY A 301 -16.08 -25.75 16.18
N LYS A 302 -15.78 -25.38 17.42
CA LYS A 302 -16.79 -25.12 18.48
C LYS A 302 -17.00 -23.62 18.68
N ARG A 303 -17.17 -22.90 17.56
CA ARG A 303 -17.37 -21.46 17.52
C ARG A 303 -18.80 -21.07 17.85
N ASP A 304 -19.12 -21.07 19.14
CA ASP A 304 -20.46 -20.74 19.65
C ASP A 304 -20.52 -19.37 20.34
N ASN A 305 -19.40 -18.67 20.37
CA ASN A 305 -19.24 -17.31 20.89
C ASN A 305 -17.90 -16.70 20.45
N ASP A 306 -17.68 -15.42 20.77
CA ASP A 306 -16.50 -14.68 20.36
C ASP A 306 -15.17 -15.12 21.02
N TRP A 307 -15.21 -15.94 22.04
CA TRP A 307 -14.09 -16.27 22.90
C TRP A 307 -13.39 -17.58 22.57
N CYS A 308 -13.88 -18.35 21.60
CA CYS A 308 -13.37 -19.68 21.29
C CYS A 308 -13.26 -19.95 19.79
N ALA A 309 -12.44 -20.95 19.45
CA ALA A 309 -12.32 -21.59 18.13
C ALA A 309 -11.93 -20.66 16.96
N LEU A 310 -11.55 -19.41 17.18
CA LEU A 310 -11.06 -18.55 16.10
C LEU A 310 -9.71 -19.08 15.57
N GLY A 311 -9.71 -19.52 14.31
CA GLY A 311 -8.58 -20.20 13.69
C GLY A 311 -8.74 -21.71 13.50
N ASP A 312 -9.77 -22.33 14.07
CA ASP A 312 -10.11 -23.76 13.92
C ASP A 312 -10.97 -23.97 12.67
N TRP A 313 -10.38 -23.79 11.49
CA TRP A 313 -11.09 -23.76 10.20
C TRP A 313 -11.57 -25.15 9.73
N GLU A 314 -12.15 -25.94 10.64
CA GLU A 314 -12.79 -27.22 10.33
C GLU A 314 -14.30 -27.05 10.45
N VAL A 315 -15.04 -27.58 9.46
CA VAL A 315 -16.51 -27.46 9.44
C VAL A 315 -17.12 -28.13 10.68
N ASN A 316 -17.98 -27.41 11.38
CA ASN A 316 -18.79 -28.00 12.45
C ASN A 316 -19.96 -28.79 11.85
N GLU A 317 -19.80 -30.12 11.72
CA GLU A 317 -20.82 -30.98 11.12
C GLU A 317 -22.06 -31.18 12.01
N GLU A 318 -22.01 -30.81 13.29
CA GLU A 318 -23.20 -30.79 14.13
C GLU A 318 -24.16 -29.67 13.71
N LYS A 319 -23.61 -28.52 13.30
CA LYS A 319 -24.36 -27.39 12.74
C LYS A 319 -24.64 -27.55 11.25
N ILE A 320 -23.61 -27.87 10.47
CA ILE A 320 -23.68 -28.00 9.02
C ILE A 320 -23.61 -29.49 8.63
N LYS A 321 -24.71 -30.16 8.79
CA LYS A 321 -24.82 -31.60 8.47
C LYS A 321 -24.47 -31.90 7.01
N GLY A 322 -23.47 -32.78 6.83
CA GLY A 322 -22.95 -33.13 5.51
C GLY A 322 -21.89 -32.14 4.98
N GLY A 323 -21.50 -31.17 5.79
CA GLY A 323 -20.46 -30.21 5.46
C GLY A 323 -20.89 -29.08 4.52
N LEU A 324 -19.95 -28.18 4.22
CA LEU A 324 -20.19 -27.08 3.29
C LEU A 324 -20.57 -27.52 1.87
N PRO A 325 -20.01 -28.62 1.31
CA PRO A 325 -20.43 -29.09 -0.01
C PRO A 325 -21.92 -29.41 -0.08
N ALA A 326 -22.45 -30.15 0.89
CA ALA A 326 -23.88 -30.50 0.92
C ALA A 326 -24.79 -29.27 1.06
N LEU A 327 -24.36 -28.27 1.82
CA LEU A 327 -25.06 -26.99 1.93
C LEU A 327 -25.04 -26.20 0.62
N ALA A 328 -23.93 -26.20 -0.10
CA ALA A 328 -23.76 -25.45 -1.34
C ALA A 328 -24.47 -26.10 -2.55
N GLU A 329 -24.65 -27.43 -2.55
CA GLU A 329 -25.36 -28.16 -3.60
C GLU A 329 -26.88 -27.97 -3.56
N LYS A 330 -27.44 -27.62 -2.39
CA LYS A 330 -28.84 -27.37 -2.15
C LYS A 330 -29.30 -26.01 -2.70
#